data_0cd568fbd441d63bd2c002c009e3af59
#
_entry.id   0cd568fbd441d63bd2c002c009e3af59
#
_cell.length_a   1.000
_cell.length_b   1.000
_cell.length_c   1.000
_cell.angle_alpha   90.00
_cell.angle_beta   90.00
_cell.angle_gamma   90.00
#
_symmetry.space_group_name_H-M   'P 1'
#
loop_
_entity.id
_entity.type
_entity.pdbx_description
1 polymer ?
#
loop_
_entity_poly.entity_id
_entity_poly.type
_entity_poly.pdbx_seq_one_letter_code
_entity_poly.pdbx_strand_id
1 'polypeptide(L)'
;MASLALPGMSGFVSELMVFAGFATDTMYGLPFRIIMCAVAAIGVILTPIYLLSMLREIFYGKPNPELVSHTNLVDAEPREVYVVSALLVPIIAIGLYPKFMTDVYKSSIDALVARDSAPLIREKALPFTVRYTAPTV
;
A
#
# COMPACT_ATOMS: atom_id res chain seq x y z
N MET A 1 -1.35 -11.42 10.47
CA MET A 1 -1.92 -11.94 9.20
C MET A 1 -2.19 -10.82 8.20
N ALA A 2 -2.89 -9.73 8.57
CA ALA A 2 -3.13 -8.60 7.66
C ALA A 2 -1.84 -7.96 7.12
N SER A 3 -0.79 -7.87 7.94
CA SER A 3 0.53 -7.34 7.56
C SER A 3 1.36 -8.27 6.66
N LEU A 4 0.93 -9.52 6.48
CA LEU A 4 1.60 -10.49 5.60
C LEU A 4 1.24 -10.31 4.12
N ALA A 5 0.42 -9.30 3.81
CA ALA A 5 -0.07 -9.06 2.44
C ALA A 5 -0.62 -10.31 1.75
N LEU A 6 -1.36 -11.13 2.52
CA LEU A 6 -1.96 -12.34 1.97
C LEU A 6 -3.02 -11.98 0.92
N PRO A 7 -3.12 -12.77 -0.17
CA PRO A 7 -4.17 -12.59 -1.17
C PRO A 7 -5.56 -12.58 -0.51
N GLY A 8 -6.39 -11.58 -0.83
CA GLY A 8 -7.68 -11.36 -0.19
C GLY A 8 -7.66 -10.39 1.00
N MET A 9 -6.51 -9.85 1.36
CA MET A 9 -6.38 -8.78 2.38
C MET A 9 -5.97 -7.46 1.76
N SER A 10 -6.31 -6.36 2.43
CA SER A 10 -6.05 -4.98 1.95
C SER A 10 -4.56 -4.69 1.68
N GLY A 11 -3.66 -5.29 2.48
CA GLY A 11 -2.21 -5.16 2.30
C GLY A 11 -1.71 -5.66 0.96
N PHE A 12 -2.18 -6.81 0.50
CA PHE A 12 -1.79 -7.36 -0.81
C PHE A 12 -2.18 -6.44 -1.97
N VAL A 13 -3.40 -5.89 -1.92
CA VAL A 13 -3.90 -4.99 -2.97
C VAL A 13 -3.08 -3.71 -3.04
N SER A 14 -2.73 -3.13 -1.88
CA SER A 14 -1.92 -1.91 -1.83
C SER A 14 -0.51 -2.12 -2.36
N GLU A 15 0.15 -3.22 -1.99
CA GLU A 15 1.48 -3.57 -2.51
C GLU A 15 1.44 -3.79 -4.03
N LEU A 16 0.46 -4.54 -4.52
CA LEU A 16 0.29 -4.77 -5.96
C LEU A 16 0.09 -3.47 -6.74
N MET A 17 -0.71 -2.53 -6.21
CA MET A 17 -0.92 -1.23 -6.84
C MET A 17 0.35 -0.39 -6.89
N VAL A 18 1.17 -0.40 -5.83
CA VAL A 18 2.46 0.29 -5.80
C VAL A 18 3.41 -0.29 -6.83
N PHE A 19 3.53 -1.62 -6.92
CA PHE A 19 4.34 -2.29 -7.94
C PHE A 19 3.87 -1.94 -9.35
N ALA A 20 2.56 -2.03 -9.61
CA ALA A 20 1.99 -1.68 -10.90
C ALA A 20 2.27 -0.22 -11.27
N GLY A 21 2.14 0.70 -10.31
CA GLY A 21 2.45 2.11 -10.48
C GLY A 21 3.90 2.33 -10.93
N PHE A 22 4.87 1.78 -10.20
CA PHE A 22 6.28 1.88 -10.57
C PHE A 22 6.62 1.18 -11.90
N ALA A 23 5.99 0.05 -12.17
CA ALA A 23 6.25 -0.71 -13.40
C ALA A 23 5.72 0.00 -14.65
N THR A 24 4.62 0.74 -14.56
CA THR A 24 3.97 1.41 -15.68
C THR A 24 4.33 2.89 -15.83
N ASP A 25 4.99 3.49 -14.83
CA ASP A 25 5.35 4.90 -14.85
C ASP A 25 6.31 5.21 -16.00
N THR A 26 6.03 6.28 -16.75
CA THR A 26 6.83 6.77 -17.87
C THR A 26 7.69 7.99 -17.53
N MET A 27 7.48 8.57 -16.35
CA MET A 27 8.21 9.77 -15.89
C MET A 27 9.67 9.46 -15.56
N TYR A 28 9.94 8.26 -15.06
CA TYR A 28 11.27 7.82 -14.64
C TYR A 28 11.93 6.92 -15.68
N GLY A 29 13.25 7.02 -15.81
CA GLY A 29 14.04 6.16 -16.69
C GLY A 29 13.92 4.67 -16.32
N LEU A 30 14.01 3.81 -17.32
CA LEU A 30 13.92 2.35 -17.17
C LEU A 30 14.83 1.78 -16.05
N PRO A 31 16.13 2.19 -15.92
CA PRO A 31 16.98 1.64 -14.87
C PRO A 31 16.51 1.99 -13.46
N PHE A 32 15.99 3.20 -13.25
CA PHE A 32 15.44 3.61 -11.95
C PHE A 32 14.21 2.77 -11.58
N ARG A 33 13.30 2.53 -12.52
CA ARG A 33 12.12 1.70 -12.32
C ARG A 33 12.48 0.27 -11.92
N ILE A 34 13.46 -0.32 -12.62
CA ILE A 34 13.93 -1.68 -12.31
C ILE A 34 14.53 -1.75 -10.91
N ILE A 35 15.37 -0.78 -10.53
CA ILE A 35 15.98 -0.75 -9.21
C ILE A 35 14.91 -0.62 -8.12
N MET A 36 13.95 0.30 -8.27
CA MET A 36 12.87 0.49 -7.30
C MET A 36 11.98 -0.75 -7.16
N CYS A 37 11.60 -1.37 -8.27
CA CYS A 37 10.85 -2.63 -8.22
C CYS A 37 11.66 -3.76 -7.57
N ALA A 38 12.96 -3.86 -7.81
CA ALA A 38 13.80 -4.88 -7.19
C ALA A 38 13.94 -4.68 -5.68
N VAL A 39 14.16 -3.45 -5.22
CA VAL A 39 14.24 -3.11 -3.78
C VAL A 39 12.90 -3.38 -3.10
N ALA A 40 11.79 -2.99 -3.72
CA ALA A 40 10.46 -3.25 -3.20
C ALA A 40 10.16 -4.76 -3.13
N ALA A 41 10.56 -5.54 -4.14
CA ALA A 41 10.41 -7.01 -4.13
C ALA A 41 11.18 -7.67 -2.98
N ILE A 42 12.39 -7.20 -2.65
CA ILE A 42 13.14 -7.67 -1.49
C ILE A 42 12.34 -7.42 -0.20
N GLY A 43 11.74 -6.23 -0.04
CA GLY A 43 10.89 -5.89 1.10
C GLY A 43 9.70 -6.83 1.25
N VAL A 44 9.01 -7.13 0.16
CA VAL A 44 7.86 -8.05 0.13
C VAL A 44 8.27 -9.48 0.53
N ILE A 45 9.49 -9.92 0.20
CA ILE A 45 9.99 -11.24 0.60
C ILE A 45 10.41 -11.25 2.08
N LEU A 46 11.05 -10.19 2.56
CA LEU A 46 11.53 -10.12 3.95
C LEU A 46 10.39 -10.05 4.97
N THR A 47 9.30 -9.34 4.64
CA THR A 47 8.15 -9.16 5.54
C THR A 47 7.52 -10.49 5.98
N PRO A 48 7.17 -11.42 5.10
CA PRO A 48 6.67 -12.75 5.51
C PRO A 48 7.69 -13.54 6.34
N ILE A 49 8.97 -13.45 6.02
CA ILE A 49 10.02 -14.22 6.71
C ILE A 49 10.04 -13.86 8.20
N TYR A 50 10.13 -12.58 8.55
CA TYR A 50 10.19 -12.18 9.96
C TYR A 50 8.84 -12.36 10.67
N LEU A 51 7.72 -12.09 9.99
CA LEU A 51 6.38 -12.26 10.57
C LEU A 51 6.04 -13.73 10.82
N LEU A 52 6.36 -14.63 9.88
CA LEU A 52 6.16 -16.06 10.07
C LEU A 52 7.07 -16.62 11.15
N SER A 53 8.32 -16.13 11.26
CA SER A 53 9.21 -16.51 12.34
C SER A 53 8.65 -16.10 13.71
N MET A 54 8.14 -14.87 13.82
CA MET A 54 7.48 -14.38 15.02
C MET A 54 6.21 -15.20 15.37
N LEU A 55 5.36 -15.47 14.38
CA LEU A 55 4.15 -16.30 14.59
C LEU A 55 4.50 -17.72 15.02
N ARG A 56 5.55 -18.30 14.43
CA ARG A 56 6.03 -19.63 14.82
C ARG A 56 6.46 -19.64 16.29
N GLU A 57 7.16 -18.61 16.73
CA GLU A 57 7.64 -18.51 18.10
C GLU A 57 6.47 -18.32 19.09
N ILE A 58 5.49 -17.50 18.73
CA ILE A 58 4.30 -17.25 19.58
C ILE A 58 3.42 -18.50 19.70
N PHE A 59 3.13 -19.19 18.59
CA PHE A 59 2.16 -20.31 18.60
C PHE A 59 2.80 -21.66 18.89
N TYR A 60 4.05 -21.85 18.53
CA TYR A 60 4.75 -23.14 18.67
C TYR A 60 5.99 -23.06 19.57
N GLY A 61 6.28 -21.89 20.14
CA GLY A 61 7.33 -21.70 21.10
C GLY A 61 7.06 -22.40 22.42
N LYS A 62 8.12 -22.61 23.21
CA LYS A 62 7.98 -23.16 24.57
C LYS A 62 7.28 -22.16 25.47
N PRO A 63 6.24 -22.55 26.23
CA PRO A 63 5.59 -21.65 27.15
C PRO A 63 6.59 -21.18 28.23
N ASN A 64 6.56 -19.87 28.51
CA ASN A 64 7.38 -19.33 29.61
C ASN A 64 6.74 -19.71 30.95
N PRO A 65 7.41 -20.52 31.79
CA PRO A 65 6.84 -21.01 33.04
C PRO A 65 6.48 -19.89 34.03
N GLU A 66 7.23 -18.79 34.03
CA GLU A 66 6.93 -17.63 34.89
C GLU A 66 5.62 -16.95 34.47
N LEU A 67 5.38 -16.78 33.16
CA LEU A 67 4.17 -16.14 32.65
C LEU A 67 2.93 -16.99 32.93
N VAL A 68 3.04 -18.31 32.76
CA VAL A 68 1.96 -19.27 32.99
C VAL A 68 1.58 -19.37 34.48
N SER A 69 2.57 -19.25 35.38
CA SER A 69 2.34 -19.36 36.81
C SER A 69 1.71 -18.10 37.44
N HIS A 70 1.94 -16.93 36.86
CA HIS A 70 1.48 -15.65 37.41
C HIS A 70 0.27 -15.06 36.71
N THR A 71 -0.16 -15.60 35.55
CA THR A 71 -1.28 -15.08 34.78
C THR A 71 -2.41 -16.13 34.67
N ASN A 72 -3.61 -15.79 35.10
CA ASN A 72 -4.81 -16.52 34.72
C ASN A 72 -5.04 -16.25 33.22
N LEU A 73 -4.59 -17.17 32.38
CA LEU A 73 -4.87 -17.13 30.94
C LEU A 73 -6.35 -17.50 30.75
N VAL A 74 -7.19 -16.49 30.61
CA VAL A 74 -8.61 -16.63 30.28
C VAL A 74 -8.77 -16.49 28.79
N ASP A 75 -9.69 -17.23 28.22
CA ASP A 75 -10.03 -17.13 26.79
C ASP A 75 -10.60 -15.75 26.44
N ALA A 76 -10.55 -15.38 25.15
CA ALA A 76 -10.93 -14.05 24.67
C ALA A 76 -12.39 -13.72 25.07
N GLU A 77 -12.56 -12.56 25.70
CA GLU A 77 -13.88 -12.06 26.07
C GLU A 77 -14.68 -11.63 24.82
N PRO A 78 -16.01 -11.67 24.85
CA PRO A 78 -16.86 -11.25 23.73
C PRO A 78 -16.57 -9.83 23.23
N ARG A 79 -16.13 -8.94 24.11
CA ARG A 79 -15.72 -7.57 23.79
C ARG A 79 -14.48 -7.55 22.89
N GLU A 80 -13.49 -8.39 23.17
CA GLU A 80 -12.25 -8.49 22.40
C GLU A 80 -12.54 -9.08 21.02
N VAL A 81 -13.36 -10.13 20.96
CA VAL A 81 -13.82 -10.72 19.69
C VAL A 81 -14.56 -9.70 18.83
N TYR A 82 -15.40 -8.85 19.44
CA TYR A 82 -16.08 -7.78 18.71
C TYR A 82 -15.11 -6.78 18.09
N VAL A 83 -14.11 -6.32 18.85
CA VAL A 83 -13.08 -5.37 18.35
C VAL A 83 -12.29 -5.97 17.21
N VAL A 84 -11.82 -7.22 17.37
CA VAL A 84 -11.07 -7.92 16.32
C VAL A 84 -11.90 -8.10 15.06
N SER A 85 -13.18 -8.49 15.21
CA SER A 85 -14.09 -8.66 14.09
C SER A 85 -14.37 -7.34 13.36
N ALA A 86 -14.59 -6.26 14.11
CA ALA A 86 -14.82 -4.92 13.55
C ALA A 86 -13.63 -4.40 12.73
N LEU A 87 -12.41 -4.81 13.07
CA LEU A 87 -11.21 -4.48 12.30
C LEU A 87 -10.99 -5.44 11.12
N LEU A 88 -11.31 -6.72 11.28
CA LEU A 88 -11.07 -7.74 10.27
C LEU A 88 -12.01 -7.60 9.06
N VAL A 89 -13.27 -7.26 9.30
CA VAL A 89 -14.27 -7.09 8.24
C VAL A 89 -13.83 -6.06 7.18
N PRO A 90 -13.44 -4.82 7.50
CA PRO A 90 -12.98 -3.87 6.49
C PRO A 90 -11.69 -4.31 5.80
N ILE A 91 -10.76 -4.98 6.50
CA ILE A 91 -9.52 -5.50 5.90
C ILE A 91 -9.82 -6.50 4.79
N ILE A 92 -10.73 -7.43 5.03
CA ILE A 92 -11.15 -8.42 4.05
C ILE A 92 -12.01 -7.78 2.95
N ALA A 93 -12.93 -6.89 3.30
CA ALA A 93 -13.78 -6.21 2.34
C ALA A 93 -12.96 -5.42 1.30
N ILE A 94 -11.96 -4.65 1.75
CA ILE A 94 -11.06 -3.90 0.87
C ILE A 94 -10.18 -4.84 0.05
N GLY A 95 -9.72 -5.96 0.65
CA GLY A 95 -8.90 -6.95 -0.04
C GLY A 95 -9.63 -7.68 -1.17
N LEU A 96 -10.92 -7.97 -0.98
CA LEU A 96 -11.75 -8.64 -1.99
C LEU A 96 -12.34 -7.67 -3.03
N TYR A 97 -12.66 -6.44 -2.62
CA TYR A 97 -13.25 -5.44 -3.49
C TYR A 97 -12.57 -4.07 -3.36
N PRO A 98 -11.34 -3.95 -3.88
CA PRO A 98 -10.55 -2.72 -3.76
C PRO A 98 -11.18 -1.51 -4.48
N LYS A 99 -12.05 -1.77 -5.45
CA LYS A 99 -12.74 -0.73 -6.21
C LYS A 99 -13.54 0.22 -5.32
N PHE A 100 -14.10 -0.27 -4.23
CA PHE A 100 -14.81 0.56 -3.25
C PHE A 100 -13.94 1.71 -2.73
N MET A 101 -12.68 1.43 -2.41
CA MET A 101 -11.74 2.45 -1.95
C MET A 101 -11.26 3.36 -3.10
N THR A 102 -10.96 2.78 -4.26
CA THR A 102 -10.48 3.58 -5.40
C THR A 102 -11.53 4.56 -5.91
N ASP A 103 -12.80 4.20 -5.89
CA ASP A 103 -13.89 5.08 -6.33
C ASP A 103 -14.07 6.29 -5.39
N VAL A 104 -13.78 6.14 -4.08
CA VAL A 104 -13.89 7.24 -3.10
C VAL A 104 -12.90 8.37 -3.39
N TYR A 105 -11.67 8.05 -3.74
CA TYR A 105 -10.64 9.08 -3.96
C TYR A 105 -10.40 9.44 -5.44
N LYS A 106 -10.99 8.68 -6.37
CA LYS A 106 -10.82 8.88 -7.81
C LYS A 106 -11.17 10.30 -8.24
N SER A 107 -12.29 10.84 -7.78
CA SER A 107 -12.70 12.21 -8.12
C SER A 107 -11.69 13.27 -7.67
N SER A 108 -11.08 13.08 -6.51
CA SER A 108 -10.06 13.98 -5.97
C SER A 108 -8.74 13.88 -6.74
N ILE A 109 -8.35 12.67 -7.11
CA ILE A 109 -7.15 12.42 -7.92
C ILE A 109 -7.34 12.99 -9.33
N ASP A 110 -8.48 12.74 -9.98
CA ASP A 110 -8.77 13.24 -11.32
C ASP A 110 -8.74 14.78 -11.34
N ALA A 111 -9.24 15.43 -10.30
CA ALA A 111 -9.17 16.89 -10.15
C ALA A 111 -7.74 17.39 -9.99
N LEU A 112 -6.89 16.70 -9.23
CA LEU A 112 -5.47 17.03 -9.06
C LEU A 112 -4.69 16.84 -10.35
N VAL A 113 -4.88 15.71 -11.03
CA VAL A 113 -4.23 15.42 -12.31
C VAL A 113 -4.64 16.42 -13.39
N ALA A 114 -5.92 16.79 -13.45
CA ALA A 114 -6.40 17.82 -14.37
C ALA A 114 -5.75 19.19 -14.10
N ARG A 115 -5.56 19.55 -12.84
CA ARG A 115 -4.89 20.79 -12.42
C ARG A 115 -3.42 20.81 -12.82
N ASP A 116 -2.70 19.72 -12.59
CA ASP A 116 -1.27 19.61 -12.91
C ASP A 116 -1.01 19.51 -14.41
N SER A 117 -1.89 18.87 -15.16
CA SER A 117 -1.76 18.74 -16.62
C SER A 117 -2.19 20.00 -17.38
N ALA A 118 -3.02 20.87 -16.79
CA ALA A 118 -3.51 22.09 -17.42
C ALA A 118 -2.38 23.02 -17.95
N PRO A 119 -1.29 23.31 -17.20
CA PRO A 119 -0.20 24.14 -17.70
C PRO A 119 0.58 23.49 -18.85
N LEU A 120 0.76 22.16 -18.80
CA LEU A 120 1.47 21.42 -19.85
C LEU A 120 0.68 21.35 -21.17
N ILE A 121 -0.63 21.23 -21.08
CA ILE A 121 -1.53 21.26 -22.24
C ILE A 121 -1.55 22.66 -22.83
N ARG A 122 -1.58 23.70 -21.99
CA ARG A 122 -1.55 25.10 -22.42
C ARG A 122 -0.24 25.44 -23.13
N GLU A 123 0.89 24.95 -22.64
CA GLU A 123 2.21 25.16 -23.27
C GLU A 123 2.32 24.46 -24.62
N LYS A 124 1.77 23.24 -24.74
CA LYS A 124 1.71 22.52 -26.05
C LYS A 124 0.74 23.14 -27.05
N ALA A 125 -0.31 23.81 -26.57
CA ALA A 125 -1.32 24.43 -27.43
C ALA A 125 -0.90 25.81 -27.93
N LEU A 126 0.14 26.44 -27.38
CA LEU A 126 0.66 27.71 -27.88
C LEU A 126 1.38 27.51 -29.23
N PRO A 127 1.01 28.25 -30.28
CA PRO A 127 1.70 28.17 -31.55
C PRO A 127 3.17 28.59 -31.39
N PHE A 128 4.03 27.92 -32.13
CA PHE A 128 5.51 28.07 -32.05
C PHE A 128 5.98 29.53 -32.09
N THR A 129 5.26 30.41 -32.72
CA THR A 129 5.56 31.86 -32.86
C THR A 129 5.50 32.65 -31.52
N VAL A 130 4.86 32.13 -30.49
CA VAL A 130 4.75 32.82 -29.20
C VAL A 130 5.87 32.43 -28.22
N ARG A 131 6.69 31.42 -28.56
CA ARG A 131 7.76 30.91 -27.68
C ARG A 131 9.01 31.78 -27.59
N TYR A 132 9.17 32.80 -28.42
CA TYR A 132 10.43 33.55 -28.55
C TYR A 132 10.31 35.06 -28.43
N THR A 133 9.34 35.60 -27.76
CA THR A 133 9.42 36.98 -27.29
C THR A 133 10.04 37.01 -25.90
N ALA A 134 11.36 36.82 -25.82
CA ALA A 134 12.12 37.27 -24.65
C ALA A 134 12.02 38.78 -24.59
N PRO A 135 11.72 39.41 -23.44
CA PRO A 135 11.80 40.84 -23.30
C PRO A 135 13.27 41.25 -23.45
N THR A 136 13.59 41.96 -24.51
CA THR A 136 14.80 42.72 -24.62
C THR A 136 14.70 43.88 -23.62
N VAL A 137 15.62 43.93 -22.69
CA VAL A 137 15.90 45.07 -21.83
C VAL A 137 16.27 46.25 -22.62
#